data_57233073f03d7f8d669a4936dad57265
#
_entry.id   57233073f03d7f8d669a4936dad57265
#
_cell.length_a   1.000
_cell.length_b   1.000
_cell.length_c   1.000
_cell.angle_alpha   90.00
_cell.angle_beta   90.00
_cell.angle_gamma   90.00
#
_symmetry.space_group_name_H-M   'P 1'
#
loop_
_entity.id
_entity.type
_entity.pdbx_description
1 polymer ?
#
loop_
_entity_poly.entity_id
_entity_poly.type
_entity_poly.pdbx_seq_one_letter_code
_entity_poly.pdbx_strand_id
1 'polypeptide(L)'
;MERLETLIQELYQEGTREKNMEVLSHIRKLAKEEKQFLIPVGDANGEKVYRRLSLDDGQDVFVAFTTQAQVDLGQTTETLNQSVMDVLHMVHDTQGVSGVVLNPWKDSYFLPKVLIEMILDNKNLESEIKVVKGDI
;
A
#
# COMPACT_ATOMS: atom_id res chain seq x y z
N MET A 1 -11.56 -6.32 0.01
CA MET A 1 -10.17 -6.52 0.53
C MET A 1 -9.66 -7.94 0.37
N GLU A 2 -10.52 -8.93 0.43
CA GLU A 2 -10.09 -10.32 0.22
C GLU A 2 -9.39 -10.53 -1.12
N ARG A 3 -9.87 -9.90 -2.18
CA ARG A 3 -9.24 -10.03 -3.50
C ARG A 3 -7.81 -9.49 -3.49
N LEU A 4 -7.59 -8.35 -2.85
CA LEU A 4 -6.25 -7.78 -2.75
C LEU A 4 -5.31 -8.71 -1.99
N GLU A 5 -5.76 -9.27 -0.86
CA GLU A 5 -4.97 -10.22 -0.10
C GLU A 5 -4.62 -11.46 -0.92
N THR A 6 -5.59 -11.99 -1.68
CA THR A 6 -5.38 -13.13 -2.57
C THR A 6 -4.33 -12.83 -3.64
N LEU A 7 -4.43 -11.65 -4.27
CA LEU A 7 -3.47 -11.24 -5.30
C LEU A 7 -2.06 -11.13 -4.74
N ILE A 8 -1.91 -10.60 -3.53
CA ILE A 8 -0.61 -10.51 -2.89
C ILE A 8 -0.06 -11.90 -2.58
N GLN A 9 -0.89 -12.82 -2.09
CA GLN A 9 -0.46 -14.20 -1.87
C GLN A 9 0.01 -14.85 -3.17
N GLU A 10 -0.73 -14.66 -4.25
CA GLU A 10 -0.36 -15.18 -5.55
C GLU A 10 0.96 -14.57 -6.04
N LEU A 11 1.20 -13.29 -5.74
CA LEU A 11 2.46 -12.64 -6.06
C LEU A 11 3.63 -13.31 -5.34
N TYR A 12 3.46 -13.67 -4.06
CA TYR A 12 4.49 -14.40 -3.33
C TYR A 12 4.79 -15.76 -3.94
N GLN A 13 3.76 -16.42 -4.50
CA GLN A 13 3.93 -17.73 -5.13
C GLN A 13 4.55 -17.64 -6.52
N GLU A 14 4.12 -16.69 -7.32
CA GLU A 14 4.50 -16.60 -8.73
C GLU A 14 5.68 -15.67 -8.99
N GLY A 15 5.81 -14.58 -8.22
CA GLY A 15 6.90 -13.64 -8.32
C GLY A 15 7.01 -12.95 -9.68
N THR A 16 5.92 -12.83 -10.43
CA THR A 16 5.96 -12.27 -11.77
C THR A 16 5.62 -10.78 -11.78
N ARG A 17 6.14 -10.07 -12.79
CA ARG A 17 5.80 -8.67 -13.01
C ARG A 17 4.30 -8.52 -13.31
N GLU A 18 3.76 -9.43 -14.10
CA GLU A 18 2.33 -9.44 -14.46
C GLU A 18 1.46 -9.52 -13.20
N LYS A 19 1.82 -10.36 -12.24
CA LYS A 19 1.06 -10.47 -11.00
C LYS A 19 1.18 -9.19 -10.18
N ASN A 20 2.37 -8.58 -10.12
CA ASN A 20 2.53 -7.31 -9.43
C ASN A 20 1.66 -6.23 -10.06
N MET A 21 1.55 -6.20 -11.39
CA MET A 21 0.69 -5.24 -12.07
C MET A 21 -0.78 -5.48 -11.77
N GLU A 22 -1.18 -6.74 -11.57
CA GLU A 22 -2.55 -7.04 -11.13
C GLU A 22 -2.82 -6.46 -9.73
N VAL A 23 -1.85 -6.57 -8.83
CA VAL A 23 -1.95 -5.97 -7.49
C VAL A 23 -2.14 -4.46 -7.59
N LEU A 24 -1.30 -3.79 -8.38
CA LEU A 24 -1.37 -2.33 -8.55
C LEU A 24 -2.69 -1.90 -9.18
N SER A 25 -3.15 -2.62 -10.19
CA SER A 25 -4.43 -2.34 -10.85
C SER A 25 -5.60 -2.48 -9.87
N HIS A 26 -5.52 -3.48 -8.99
CA HIS A 26 -6.58 -3.69 -8.01
C HIS A 26 -6.58 -2.58 -6.94
N ILE A 27 -5.39 -2.14 -6.51
CA ILE A 27 -5.29 -1.01 -5.58
C ILE A 27 -5.90 0.24 -6.21
N ARG A 28 -5.63 0.51 -7.50
CA ARG A 28 -6.25 1.62 -8.22
C ARG A 28 -7.78 1.50 -8.22
N LYS A 29 -8.29 0.30 -8.46
CA LYS A 29 -9.74 0.04 -8.44
C LYS A 29 -10.32 0.35 -7.07
N LEU A 30 -9.66 -0.12 -5.99
CA LEU A 30 -10.11 0.14 -4.62
C LEU A 30 -10.14 1.64 -4.33
N ALA A 31 -9.13 2.38 -4.80
CA ALA A 31 -9.09 3.83 -4.63
C ALA A 31 -10.27 4.51 -5.32
N LYS A 32 -10.57 4.10 -6.55
CA LYS A 32 -11.69 4.67 -7.32
C LYS A 32 -13.05 4.30 -6.75
N GLU A 33 -13.16 3.15 -6.11
CA GLU A 33 -14.40 2.68 -5.49
C GLU A 33 -14.57 3.19 -4.06
N GLU A 34 -13.67 4.06 -3.61
CA GLU A 34 -13.72 4.67 -2.27
C GLU A 34 -13.64 3.65 -1.14
N LYS A 35 -12.96 2.53 -1.38
CA LYS A 35 -12.69 1.55 -0.33
C LYS A 35 -11.70 2.12 0.69
N GLN A 36 -11.63 1.50 1.87
CA GLN A 36 -10.86 2.03 2.98
C GLN A 36 -9.81 1.02 3.45
N PHE A 37 -8.68 1.56 3.92
CA PHE A 37 -7.70 0.82 4.70
C PHE A 37 -7.86 1.18 6.17
N LEU A 38 -7.31 0.33 7.04
CA LEU A 38 -7.16 0.61 8.46
C LEU A 38 -5.73 1.10 8.68
N ILE A 39 -5.59 2.30 9.27
CA ILE A 39 -4.28 2.92 9.45
C ILE A 39 -3.97 2.98 10.94
N PRO A 40 -2.84 2.43 11.41
CA PRO A 40 -2.48 2.51 12.82
C PRO A 40 -2.13 3.95 13.20
N VAL A 41 -2.62 4.36 14.36
CA VAL A 41 -2.40 5.71 14.86
C VAL A 41 -1.86 5.68 16.28
N GLY A 42 -1.20 6.76 16.68
CA GLY A 42 -0.77 7.02 18.04
C GLY A 42 -1.17 8.40 18.43
N ASP A 43 -0.92 8.75 19.70
CA ASP A 43 -1.20 10.09 20.22
C ASP A 43 0.08 10.89 20.27
N ALA A 44 0.04 12.12 19.76
CA ALA A 44 1.12 13.07 19.89
C ALA A 44 0.53 14.43 20.27
N ASN A 45 0.85 14.92 21.47
CA ASN A 45 0.36 16.22 21.96
C ASN A 45 -1.16 16.36 21.91
N GLY A 46 -1.87 15.27 22.21
CA GLY A 46 -3.34 15.27 22.21
C GLY A 46 -3.98 15.05 20.84
N GLU A 47 -3.20 14.90 19.80
CA GLU A 47 -3.70 14.65 18.45
C GLU A 47 -3.36 13.25 17.99
N LYS A 48 -4.22 12.69 17.12
CA LYS A 48 -3.95 11.40 16.48
C LYS A 48 -2.99 11.62 15.33
N VAL A 49 -1.94 10.78 15.28
CA VAL A 49 -0.96 10.82 14.21
C VAL A 49 -0.78 9.42 13.64
N TYR A 50 -0.53 9.32 12.33
CA TYR A 50 -0.26 8.05 11.69
C TYR A 50 1.09 7.51 12.15
N ARG A 51 1.13 6.23 12.48
CA ARG A 51 2.37 5.58 12.90
C ARG A 51 3.25 5.29 11.69
N ARG A 52 4.56 5.44 11.90
CA ARG A 52 5.57 5.12 10.90
C ARG A 52 6.42 3.97 11.40
N LEU A 53 6.96 3.19 10.47
CA LEU A 53 8.01 2.22 10.76
C LEU A 53 9.30 2.74 10.15
N SER A 54 10.41 2.57 10.88
CA SER A 54 11.75 2.85 10.35
C SER A 54 12.35 1.55 9.87
N LEU A 55 12.81 1.54 8.62
CA LEU A 55 13.47 0.38 8.02
C LEU A 55 14.96 0.40 8.36
N ASP A 56 15.62 -0.76 8.20
CA ASP A 56 17.04 -0.91 8.52
C ASP A 56 17.96 0.04 7.75
N ASP A 57 17.51 0.49 6.57
CA ASP A 57 18.26 1.43 5.74
C ASP A 57 18.03 2.91 6.14
N GLY A 58 17.31 3.14 7.22
CA GLY A 58 17.02 4.49 7.71
C GLY A 58 15.82 5.15 7.08
N GLN A 59 15.12 4.49 6.16
CA GLN A 59 13.90 5.03 5.55
C GLN A 59 12.70 4.80 6.45
N ASP A 60 11.77 5.77 6.44
CA ASP A 60 10.48 5.60 7.13
C ASP A 60 9.42 5.21 6.12
N VAL A 61 8.47 4.41 6.59
CA VAL A 61 7.29 4.00 5.79
C VAL A 61 6.05 4.14 6.65
N PHE A 62 4.92 4.41 6.00
CA PHE A 62 3.62 4.26 6.65
C PHE A 62 3.19 2.80 6.59
N VAL A 63 2.21 2.45 7.41
CA VAL A 63 1.64 1.10 7.48
C VAL A 63 0.14 1.21 7.24
N ALA A 64 -0.41 0.25 6.50
CA ALA A 64 -1.85 0.13 6.31
C ALA A 64 -2.24 -1.34 6.39
N PHE A 65 -3.46 -1.58 6.86
CA PHE A 65 -4.01 -2.93 6.94
C PHE A 65 -5.25 -3.02 6.06
N THR A 66 -5.43 -4.16 5.41
CA THR A 66 -6.59 -4.39 4.56
C THR A 66 -7.83 -4.76 5.36
N THR A 67 -7.67 -5.45 6.48
CA THR A 67 -8.77 -5.93 7.33
C THR A 67 -8.38 -5.89 8.80
N GLN A 68 -9.39 -5.94 9.67
CA GLN A 68 -9.17 -6.04 11.12
C GLN A 68 -8.40 -7.33 11.47
N ALA A 69 -8.65 -8.42 10.74
CA ALA A 69 -7.93 -9.67 10.96
C ALA A 69 -6.42 -9.49 10.79
N GLN A 70 -6.00 -8.68 9.83
CA GLN A 70 -4.58 -8.38 9.63
C GLN A 70 -4.01 -7.53 10.78
N VAL A 71 -4.79 -6.58 11.29
CA VAL A 71 -4.39 -5.80 12.47
C VAL A 71 -4.16 -6.73 13.66
N ASP A 72 -5.07 -7.69 13.86
CA ASP A 72 -5.08 -8.57 15.02
C ASP A 72 -3.92 -9.58 15.03
N LEU A 73 -3.19 -9.74 13.92
CA LEU A 73 -2.03 -10.62 13.89
C LEU A 73 -0.84 -10.06 14.67
N GLY A 74 -0.81 -8.76 14.91
CA GLY A 74 0.26 -8.11 15.66
C GLY A 74 -0.20 -7.66 17.04
N GLN A 75 0.53 -6.70 17.59
CA GLN A 75 0.14 -6.10 18.87
C GLN A 75 -1.09 -5.23 18.69
N THR A 76 -1.91 -5.16 19.74
CA THR A 76 -3.09 -4.31 19.73
C THR A 76 -2.68 -2.86 19.47
N THR A 77 -3.32 -2.24 18.50
CA THR A 77 -3.09 -0.84 18.16
C THR A 77 -4.42 -0.20 17.78
N GLU A 78 -4.52 1.09 18.06
CA GLU A 78 -5.66 1.86 17.61
C GLU A 78 -5.50 2.11 16.10
N THR A 79 -6.60 2.01 15.35
CA THR A 79 -6.61 2.28 13.92
C THR A 79 -7.73 3.24 13.57
N LEU A 80 -7.55 3.97 12.47
CA LEU A 80 -8.60 4.76 11.85
C LEU A 80 -8.86 4.23 10.45
N ASN A 81 -10.10 4.29 10.03
CA ASN A 81 -10.48 4.01 8.64
C ASN A 81 -10.12 5.22 7.80
N GLN A 82 -9.45 4.97 6.67
CA GLN A 82 -9.07 6.04 5.76
C GLN A 82 -9.23 5.53 4.34
N SER A 83 -9.78 6.37 3.44
CA SER A 83 -9.96 5.94 2.06
C SER A 83 -8.61 5.59 1.43
N VAL A 84 -8.61 4.58 0.57
CA VAL A 84 -7.41 4.16 -0.15
C VAL A 84 -6.80 5.35 -0.90
N MET A 85 -7.64 6.14 -1.57
CA MET A 85 -7.19 7.31 -2.32
C MET A 85 -6.47 8.32 -1.41
N ASP A 86 -7.05 8.63 -0.25
CA ASP A 86 -6.44 9.56 0.69
C ASP A 86 -5.12 9.02 1.25
N VAL A 87 -5.04 7.71 1.51
CA VAL A 87 -3.80 7.09 1.97
C VAL A 87 -2.71 7.25 0.91
N LEU A 88 -3.02 7.00 -0.35
CA LEU A 88 -2.05 7.13 -1.43
C LEU A 88 -1.55 8.57 -1.56
N HIS A 89 -2.43 9.54 -1.50
CA HIS A 89 -2.05 10.96 -1.54
C HIS A 89 -1.20 11.35 -0.33
N MET A 90 -1.60 10.91 0.86
CA MET A 90 -0.86 11.21 2.09
C MET A 90 0.58 10.68 2.01
N VAL A 91 0.74 9.43 1.60
CA VAL A 91 2.06 8.82 1.48
C VAL A 91 2.89 9.57 0.45
N HIS A 92 2.31 9.86 -0.71
CA HIS A 92 2.99 10.55 -1.79
C HIS A 92 3.47 11.94 -1.37
N ASP A 93 2.64 12.66 -0.62
CA ASP A 93 2.90 14.06 -0.27
C ASP A 93 3.73 14.24 1.00
N THR A 94 4.01 13.17 1.74
CA THR A 94 4.79 13.26 2.97
C THR A 94 6.28 13.09 2.69
N GLN A 95 7.07 14.11 3.03
CA GLN A 95 8.52 14.03 2.91
C GLN A 95 9.11 13.10 3.96
N GLY A 96 10.20 12.43 3.61
CA GLY A 96 10.90 11.53 4.54
C GLY A 96 10.29 10.14 4.63
N VAL A 97 9.24 9.87 3.89
CA VAL A 97 8.57 8.56 3.81
C VAL A 97 8.75 8.01 2.42
N SER A 98 9.19 6.76 2.30
CA SER A 98 9.47 6.14 1.00
C SER A 98 8.30 5.38 0.41
N GLY A 99 7.27 5.10 1.19
CA GLY A 99 6.11 4.37 0.72
C GLY A 99 5.23 3.90 1.86
N VAL A 100 4.39 2.93 1.57
CA VAL A 100 3.49 2.30 2.55
C VAL A 100 3.65 0.78 2.49
N VAL A 101 3.66 0.14 3.66
CA VAL A 101 3.66 -1.31 3.78
C VAL A 101 2.25 -1.76 4.11
N LEU A 102 1.69 -2.63 3.27
CA LEU A 102 0.39 -3.24 3.52
C LEU A 102 0.58 -4.54 4.28
N ASN A 103 -0.19 -4.74 5.35
CA ASN A 103 -0.23 -5.98 6.13
C ASN A 103 1.16 -6.44 6.59
N PRO A 104 1.83 -5.67 7.46
CA PRO A 104 3.22 -5.94 7.80
C PRO A 104 3.47 -7.28 8.51
N TRP A 105 2.42 -7.91 9.06
CA TRP A 105 2.58 -9.11 9.89
C TRP A 105 2.48 -10.41 9.10
N LYS A 106 1.90 -10.38 7.90
CA LYS A 106 1.76 -11.58 7.06
C LYS A 106 1.59 -11.17 5.61
N ASP A 107 2.38 -11.76 4.72
CA ASP A 107 2.34 -11.50 3.28
C ASP A 107 2.35 -10.00 2.99
N SER A 108 3.31 -9.30 3.60
CA SER A 108 3.41 -7.86 3.47
C SER A 108 3.70 -7.44 2.03
N TYR A 109 3.16 -6.28 1.65
CA TYR A 109 3.38 -5.73 0.33
C TYR A 109 3.86 -4.29 0.47
N PHE A 110 5.07 -4.01 -0.01
CA PHE A 110 5.60 -2.66 0.00
C PHE A 110 5.22 -1.92 -1.28
N LEU A 111 4.56 -0.78 -1.10
CA LEU A 111 4.15 0.09 -2.20
C LEU A 111 4.98 1.36 -2.14
N PRO A 112 6.05 1.47 -2.96
CA PRO A 112 6.89 2.67 -2.95
C PRO A 112 6.23 3.84 -3.67
N LYS A 113 6.73 5.05 -3.39
CA LYS A 113 6.16 6.28 -3.97
C LYS A 113 6.10 6.26 -5.48
N VAL A 114 7.09 5.67 -6.15
CA VAL A 114 7.10 5.63 -7.63
C VAL A 114 5.90 4.87 -8.17
N LEU A 115 5.50 3.78 -7.51
CA LEU A 115 4.32 3.02 -7.93
C LEU A 115 3.04 3.73 -7.54
N ILE A 116 3.04 4.45 -6.41
CA ILE A 116 1.90 5.29 -6.01
C ILE A 116 1.66 6.36 -7.07
N GLU A 117 2.71 7.00 -7.56
CA GLU A 117 2.60 7.99 -8.64
C GLU A 117 1.94 7.38 -9.88
N MET A 118 2.34 6.18 -10.27
CA MET A 118 1.74 5.49 -11.42
C MET A 118 0.24 5.27 -11.21
N ILE A 119 -0.17 4.89 -10.02
CA ILE A 119 -1.58 4.69 -9.69
C ILE A 119 -2.34 6.01 -9.74
N LEU A 120 -1.80 7.06 -9.12
CA LEU A 120 -2.46 8.37 -9.01
C LEU A 120 -2.54 9.09 -10.34
N ASP A 121 -1.53 8.94 -11.20
CA ASP A 121 -1.50 9.56 -12.52
C ASP A 121 -2.51 8.95 -13.49
N ASN A 122 -3.19 7.90 -13.06
CA ASN A 122 -4.20 7.21 -13.87
C ASN A 122 -3.64 6.71 -15.20
N LYS A 123 -2.35 6.41 -15.24
CA LYS A 123 -1.72 5.84 -16.42
C LYS A 123 -2.17 4.39 -16.61
N ASN A 124 -2.20 3.95 -17.85
CA ASN A 124 -2.51 2.57 -18.16
C ASN A 124 -1.28 1.71 -17.81
N LEU A 125 -1.41 0.94 -16.73
CA LEU A 125 -0.32 0.11 -16.22
C LEU A 125 0.09 -0.97 -17.21
N GLU A 126 -0.87 -1.50 -17.98
CA GLU A 126 -0.56 -2.48 -19.03
C GLU A 126 0.23 -1.87 -20.18
N SER A 127 -0.07 -0.63 -20.53
CA SER A 127 0.69 0.08 -21.58
C SER A 127 2.14 0.30 -21.16
N GLU A 128 2.40 0.58 -19.89
CA GLU A 128 3.76 0.71 -19.37
C GLU A 128 4.53 -0.59 -19.53
N ILE A 129 3.90 -1.75 -19.23
CA ILE A 129 4.52 -3.05 -19.44
C ILE A 129 4.84 -3.28 -20.91
N LYS A 130 3.89 -2.97 -21.80
CA LYS A 130 4.07 -3.18 -23.25
C LYS A 130 5.21 -2.33 -23.80
N VAL A 131 5.33 -1.08 -23.35
CA VAL A 131 6.42 -0.21 -23.77
C VAL A 131 7.76 -0.81 -23.35
N VAL A 132 7.88 -1.27 -22.09
CA VAL A 132 9.11 -1.89 -21.62
C VAL A 132 9.45 -3.14 -22.42
N LYS A 133 8.45 -3.98 -22.72
CA LYS A 133 8.66 -5.19 -23.53
C LYS A 133 9.00 -4.88 -24.97
N GLY A 134 8.46 -3.80 -25.51
CA GLY A 134 8.72 -3.39 -26.89
C GLY A 134 10.14 -2.89 -27.10
N ASP A 135 10.81 -2.42 -26.07
CA ASP A 135 12.18 -1.91 -26.10
C ASP A 135 13.23 -3.03 -26.00
N ILE A 136 12.80 -4.23 -25.81
CA ILE A 136 13.66 -5.40 -25.70
C ILE A 136 13.70 -6.13 -27.05
#